data_8cc58dc0a787a2683b0eec44a4be93c3
#
_entry.id   8cc58dc0a787a2683b0eec44a4be93c3
#
_cell.length_a   1.000
_cell.length_b   1.000
_cell.length_c   1.000
_cell.angle_alpha   90.00
_cell.angle_beta   90.00
_cell.angle_gamma   90.00
#
_symmetry.space_group_name_H-M   'P 1'
#
loop_
_entity.id
_entity.type
_entity.pdbx_description
1 polymer ?
#
loop_
_entity_poly.entity_id
_entity_poly.type
_entity_poly.pdbx_seq_one_letter_code
_entity_poly.pdbx_strand_id
1 'polypeptide(L)'
;DDAFMQAAIDGKPYTQQFPIDAADPQVKKEISAKALWQKIVHNAWKSAEPGILFWDTIIRESIPDCYADLGFRTVSTNPCGEIPLCPYDSCRLLSVNLYSYVRNPFTPEASFDFDLFKEHVAKAQRIMDDIIDLELEKIDLIMDKIKHDPQTDDIKHAEYHLWEKIKDKCSQGRRTGLGIT
;
A
#
# COMPACT_ATOMS: atom_id res chain seq x y z
N ASP A 1 3.61 0.63 16.34
CA ASP A 1 3.39 2.06 16.54
C ASP A 1 4.55 2.68 17.31
N ASP A 2 4.63 4.00 17.37
CA ASP A 2 5.67 4.75 18.07
C ASP A 2 5.61 4.49 19.58
N ALA A 3 4.42 4.31 20.15
CA ALA A 3 4.22 4.03 21.57
C ALA A 3 4.83 2.68 21.97
N PHE A 4 4.68 1.66 21.13
CA PHE A 4 5.32 0.35 21.35
C PHE A 4 6.86 0.47 21.29
N MET A 5 7.39 1.19 20.30
CA MET A 5 8.83 1.36 20.15
C MET A 5 9.42 2.11 21.34
N GLN A 6 8.75 3.16 21.81
CA GLN A 6 9.19 3.90 23.00
C GLN A 6 9.12 3.03 24.27
N ALA A 7 8.05 2.25 24.44
CA ALA A 7 7.94 1.31 25.55
C ALA A 7 9.05 0.24 25.54
N ALA A 8 9.43 -0.25 24.34
CA ALA A 8 10.53 -1.21 24.19
C ALA A 8 11.89 -0.61 24.56
N ILE A 9 12.15 0.65 24.20
CA ILE A 9 13.36 1.40 24.56
C ILE A 9 13.42 1.61 26.07
N ASP A 10 12.32 2.08 26.67
CA ASP A 10 12.23 2.40 28.11
C ASP A 10 12.14 1.15 29.00
N GLY A 11 11.91 -0.03 28.40
CA GLY A 11 11.67 -1.28 29.15
C GLY A 11 10.34 -1.31 29.89
N LYS A 12 9.36 -0.52 29.43
CA LYS A 12 8.02 -0.42 30.02
C LYS A 12 7.06 -1.48 29.47
N PRO A 13 5.97 -1.80 30.20
CA PRO A 13 4.89 -2.58 29.66
C PRO A 13 4.17 -1.84 28.53
N TYR A 14 3.58 -2.61 27.62
CA TYR A 14 2.76 -2.11 26.52
C TYR A 14 1.44 -2.89 26.49
N THR A 15 0.34 -2.19 26.27
CA THR A 15 -0.98 -2.81 26.17
C THR A 15 -1.35 -3.10 24.73
N GLN A 16 -1.45 -4.37 24.39
CA GLN A 16 -2.11 -4.81 23.14
C GLN A 16 -3.62 -4.81 23.32
N GLN A 17 -4.35 -4.35 22.33
CA GLN A 17 -5.82 -4.37 22.36
C GLN A 17 -6.43 -4.64 20.98
N PHE A 18 -7.67 -5.14 21.01
CA PHE A 18 -8.46 -5.34 19.79
C PHE A 18 -9.96 -5.06 20.07
N PRO A 19 -10.67 -4.33 19.21
CA PRO A 19 -10.13 -3.53 18.09
C PRO A 19 -9.15 -2.45 18.56
N ILE A 20 -8.19 -2.07 17.69
CA ILE A 20 -7.06 -1.19 18.07
C ILE A 20 -7.55 0.20 18.51
N ASP A 21 -8.51 0.77 17.77
CA ASP A 21 -9.03 2.13 17.99
C ASP A 21 -10.28 2.16 18.89
N ALA A 22 -10.66 1.04 19.50
CA ALA A 22 -11.86 0.99 20.35
C ALA A 22 -11.61 1.63 21.73
N ALA A 23 -12.53 2.48 22.17
CA ALA A 23 -12.50 3.01 23.53
C ALA A 23 -12.72 1.91 24.58
N ASP A 24 -13.54 0.91 24.23
CA ASP A 24 -13.78 -0.29 25.03
C ASP A 24 -13.42 -1.54 24.21
N PRO A 25 -12.16 -1.97 24.19
CA PRO A 25 -11.70 -3.07 23.37
C PRO A 25 -12.17 -4.42 23.93
N GLN A 26 -12.55 -5.34 23.05
CA GLN A 26 -13.00 -6.70 23.39
C GLN A 26 -11.87 -7.56 24.00
N VAL A 27 -10.63 -7.31 23.57
CA VAL A 27 -9.45 -7.99 24.08
C VAL A 27 -8.42 -6.94 24.50
N LYS A 28 -7.86 -7.13 25.68
CA LYS A 28 -6.81 -6.28 26.23
C LYS A 28 -5.76 -7.13 26.94
N LYS A 29 -4.47 -6.93 26.63
CA LYS A 29 -3.38 -7.69 27.24
C LYS A 29 -2.16 -6.82 27.44
N GLU A 30 -1.63 -6.79 28.67
CA GLU A 30 -0.35 -6.17 28.96
C GLU A 30 0.80 -7.13 28.64
N ILE A 31 1.84 -6.63 27.99
CA ILE A 31 3.04 -7.38 27.60
C ILE A 31 4.31 -6.58 27.91
N SER A 32 5.45 -7.27 28.01
CA SER A 32 6.76 -6.61 27.99
C SER A 32 7.11 -6.23 26.54
N ALA A 33 7.07 -4.93 26.23
CA ALA A 33 7.45 -4.43 24.91
C ALA A 33 8.89 -4.82 24.54
N LYS A 34 9.83 -4.69 25.48
CA LYS A 34 11.25 -5.05 25.31
C LYS A 34 11.43 -6.53 24.98
N ALA A 35 10.74 -7.43 25.69
CA ALA A 35 10.85 -8.88 25.45
C ALA A 35 10.25 -9.26 24.08
N LEU A 36 9.12 -8.66 23.70
CA LEU A 36 8.54 -8.88 22.37
C LEU A 36 9.46 -8.37 21.27
N TRP A 37 10.03 -7.16 21.40
CA TRP A 37 10.97 -6.60 20.44
C TRP A 37 12.21 -7.48 20.27
N GLN A 38 12.81 -7.95 21.36
CA GLN A 38 13.96 -8.86 21.29
C GLN A 38 13.62 -10.17 20.57
N LYS A 39 12.41 -10.71 20.78
CA LYS A 39 11.95 -11.91 20.08
C LYS A 39 11.78 -11.66 18.56
N ILE A 40 11.24 -10.50 18.18
CA ILE A 40 11.11 -10.10 16.77
C ILE A 40 12.51 -10.02 16.13
N VAL A 41 13.43 -9.29 16.72
CA VAL A 41 14.81 -9.13 16.23
C VAL A 41 15.52 -10.47 16.10
N HIS A 42 15.38 -11.34 17.11
CA HIS A 42 15.98 -12.68 17.07
C HIS A 42 15.43 -13.55 15.92
N ASN A 43 14.11 -13.53 15.71
CA ASN A 43 13.50 -14.29 14.63
C ASN A 43 13.89 -13.74 13.25
N ALA A 44 13.90 -12.43 13.10
CA ALA A 44 14.35 -11.79 11.86
C ALA A 44 15.82 -12.13 11.53
N TRP A 45 16.69 -12.13 12.53
CA TRP A 45 18.08 -12.58 12.37
C TRP A 45 18.19 -14.06 11.97
N LYS A 46 17.36 -14.92 12.58
CA LYS A 46 17.44 -16.37 12.38
C LYS A 46 16.82 -16.84 11.05
N SER A 47 15.73 -16.22 10.62
CA SER A 47 14.90 -16.73 9.52
C SER A 47 14.50 -15.65 8.50
N ALA A 48 15.02 -14.43 8.60
CA ALA A 48 14.62 -13.25 7.83
C ALA A 48 13.13 -12.84 7.99
N GLU A 49 12.44 -13.38 8.99
CA GLU A 49 11.04 -13.13 9.29
C GLU A 49 10.84 -12.81 10.79
N PRO A 50 9.87 -11.98 11.15
CA PRO A 50 8.92 -11.26 10.32
C PRO A 50 9.50 -9.97 9.72
N GLY A 51 8.90 -9.48 8.61
CA GLY A 51 9.01 -8.09 8.19
C GLY A 51 8.29 -7.17 9.19
N ILE A 52 8.65 -5.88 9.21
CA ILE A 52 8.09 -4.90 10.15
C ILE A 52 7.61 -3.68 9.38
N LEU A 53 6.42 -3.20 9.72
CA LEU A 53 5.88 -1.92 9.28
C LEU A 53 5.84 -0.94 10.44
N PHE A 54 6.51 0.19 10.31
CA PHE A 54 6.44 1.30 11.26
C PHE A 54 5.20 2.13 10.96
N TRP A 55 4.07 1.72 11.54
CA TRP A 55 2.75 2.18 11.13
C TRP A 55 2.56 3.69 11.25
N ASP A 56 2.97 4.28 12.37
CA ASP A 56 2.82 5.72 12.58
C ASP A 56 3.70 6.52 11.60
N THR A 57 4.88 5.99 11.25
CA THR A 57 5.72 6.57 10.21
C THR A 57 5.04 6.50 8.85
N ILE A 58 4.43 5.35 8.51
CA ILE A 58 3.67 5.20 7.27
C ILE A 58 2.57 6.26 7.19
N ILE A 59 1.77 6.41 8.23
CA ILE A 59 0.66 7.38 8.25
C ILE A 59 1.17 8.83 8.14
N ARG A 60 2.29 9.17 8.76
CA ARG A 60 2.86 10.52 8.68
C ARG A 60 3.46 10.85 7.33
N GLU A 61 4.10 9.88 6.67
CA GLU A 61 4.89 10.11 5.46
C GLU A 61 4.17 9.69 4.17
N SER A 62 3.10 8.90 4.28
CA SER A 62 2.34 8.44 3.12
C SER A 62 1.60 9.61 2.45
N ILE A 63 1.92 9.87 1.18
CA ILE A 63 1.31 10.94 0.40
C ILE A 63 -0.24 10.86 0.37
N PRO A 64 -0.88 9.69 0.20
CA PRO A 64 -2.34 9.60 0.20
C PRO A 64 -2.99 10.00 1.52
N ASP A 65 -2.30 9.89 2.64
CA ASP A 65 -2.88 10.21 3.95
C ASP A 65 -3.15 11.71 4.16
N CYS A 66 -2.55 12.60 3.36
CA CYS A 66 -2.95 14.01 3.33
C CYS A 66 -4.40 14.20 2.82
N TYR A 67 -4.97 13.19 2.17
CA TYR A 67 -6.37 13.14 1.72
C TYR A 67 -7.23 12.19 2.56
N ALA A 68 -6.84 11.92 3.80
CA ALA A 68 -7.55 11.00 4.72
C ALA A 68 -9.03 11.40 4.90
N ASP A 69 -9.32 12.70 5.01
CA ASP A 69 -10.68 13.24 5.15
C ASP A 69 -11.56 13.02 3.90
N LEU A 70 -10.94 12.78 2.75
CA LEU A 70 -11.60 12.40 1.50
C LEU A 70 -11.71 10.88 1.32
N GLY A 71 -11.39 10.10 2.35
CA GLY A 71 -11.49 8.65 2.36
C GLY A 71 -10.26 7.90 1.81
N PHE A 72 -9.10 8.57 1.69
CA PHE A 72 -7.84 7.97 1.24
C PHE A 72 -6.89 7.58 2.38
N ARG A 73 -7.40 7.48 3.60
CA ARG A 73 -6.61 7.04 4.75
C ARG A 73 -6.07 5.64 4.53
N THR A 74 -4.79 5.45 4.78
CA THR A 74 -4.14 4.14 4.74
C THR A 74 -4.68 3.23 5.84
N VAL A 75 -5.09 2.02 5.46
CA VAL A 75 -5.61 0.98 6.39
C VAL A 75 -4.83 -0.33 6.28
N SER A 76 -4.06 -0.51 5.22
CA SER A 76 -3.29 -1.71 4.93
C SER A 76 -2.10 -1.39 4.03
N THR A 77 -1.35 -2.42 3.67
CA THR A 77 -0.33 -2.37 2.61
C THR A 77 -0.53 -3.55 1.66
N ASN A 78 0.14 -3.52 0.52
CA ASN A 78 0.32 -4.72 -0.30
C ASN A 78 1.20 -5.75 0.45
N PRO A 79 1.32 -7.02 -0.03
CA PRO A 79 2.02 -8.09 0.70
C PRO A 79 3.48 -7.77 1.05
N CYS A 80 4.21 -7.07 0.19
CA CYS A 80 5.61 -6.71 0.42
C CYS A 80 5.79 -5.44 1.28
N GLY A 81 4.71 -4.70 1.55
CA GLY A 81 4.71 -3.55 2.46
C GLY A 81 5.16 -2.22 1.85
N GLU A 82 5.53 -2.20 0.56
CA GLU A 82 6.05 -0.99 -0.10
C GLU A 82 4.97 0.01 -0.51
N ILE A 83 3.70 -0.42 -0.57
CA ILE A 83 2.59 0.46 -0.97
C ILE A 83 1.52 0.51 0.12
N PRO A 84 1.40 1.63 0.86
CA PRO A 84 0.27 1.89 1.74
C PRO A 84 -1.02 2.03 0.93
N LEU A 85 -2.09 1.39 1.35
CA LEU A 85 -3.36 1.32 0.62
C LEU A 85 -4.53 1.80 1.49
N CYS A 86 -5.45 2.57 0.89
CA CYS A 86 -6.75 2.89 1.48
C CYS A 86 -7.76 1.77 1.19
N PRO A 87 -8.97 1.78 1.80
CA PRO A 87 -10.03 0.83 1.47
C PRO A 87 -10.38 0.89 -0.02
N TYR A 88 -10.61 -0.29 -0.62
CA TYR A 88 -10.97 -0.46 -2.03
C TYR A 88 -9.93 0.03 -3.03
N ASP A 89 -8.68 0.17 -2.61
CA ASP A 89 -7.56 0.55 -3.45
C ASP A 89 -6.92 -0.68 -4.12
N SER A 90 -6.11 -0.46 -5.15
CA SER A 90 -5.34 -1.51 -5.80
C SER A 90 -3.89 -1.06 -6.07
N CYS A 91 -3.01 -2.06 -6.20
CA CYS A 91 -1.60 -1.86 -6.46
C CYS A 91 -1.33 -2.04 -7.95
N ARG A 92 -0.93 -0.97 -8.65
CA ARG A 92 -0.53 -0.98 -10.04
C ARG A 92 0.95 -0.63 -10.10
N LEU A 93 1.77 -1.52 -10.63
CA LEU A 93 3.23 -1.38 -10.62
C LEU A 93 3.81 -1.36 -12.03
N LEU A 94 4.76 -0.46 -12.23
CA LEU A 94 5.67 -0.44 -13.36
C LEU A 94 7.06 -0.05 -12.84
N SER A 95 8.10 -0.77 -13.25
CA SER A 95 9.49 -0.45 -12.85
C SER A 95 10.33 -0.10 -14.05
N VAL A 96 11.14 0.94 -13.90
CA VAL A 96 12.11 1.39 -14.90
C VAL A 96 13.50 0.91 -14.48
N ASN A 97 14.17 0.15 -15.35
CA ASN A 97 15.52 -0.34 -15.09
C ASN A 97 16.54 0.77 -15.29
N LEU A 98 17.18 1.22 -14.21
CA LEU A 98 18.15 2.32 -14.24
C LEU A 98 19.40 2.00 -15.04
N TYR A 99 19.84 0.73 -15.06
CA TYR A 99 21.01 0.33 -15.84
C TYR A 99 20.86 0.62 -17.34
N SER A 100 19.64 0.60 -17.87
CA SER A 100 19.38 0.90 -19.27
C SER A 100 19.72 2.33 -19.69
N TYR A 101 19.96 3.22 -18.74
CA TYR A 101 20.31 4.63 -18.97
C TYR A 101 21.79 4.92 -18.68
N VAL A 102 22.58 3.90 -18.36
CA VAL A 102 24.02 4.07 -18.13
C VAL A 102 24.77 3.96 -19.46
N ARG A 103 25.46 5.01 -19.85
CA ARG A 103 26.38 5.02 -20.98
C ARG A 103 27.76 4.59 -20.51
N ASN A 104 28.48 3.82 -21.33
CA ASN A 104 29.82 3.32 -21.04
C ASN A 104 29.95 2.69 -19.65
N PRO A 105 29.07 1.72 -19.29
CA PRO A 105 29.09 1.13 -17.95
C PRO A 105 30.45 0.50 -17.63
N PHE A 106 30.84 0.57 -16.35
CA PHE A 106 32.11 0.00 -15.83
C PHE A 106 33.39 0.63 -16.40
N THR A 107 33.32 1.84 -16.97
CA THR A 107 34.49 2.61 -17.41
C THR A 107 34.60 3.94 -16.66
N PRO A 108 35.76 4.60 -16.67
CA PRO A 108 35.91 5.95 -16.09
C PRO A 108 34.99 6.99 -16.72
N GLU A 109 34.53 6.75 -17.95
CA GLU A 109 33.65 7.64 -18.71
C GLU A 109 32.17 7.29 -18.50
N ALA A 110 31.83 6.43 -17.53
CA ALA A 110 30.46 6.07 -17.23
C ALA A 110 29.62 7.29 -16.87
N SER A 111 28.46 7.42 -17.48
CA SER A 111 27.54 8.52 -17.23
C SER A 111 26.10 8.06 -17.32
N PHE A 112 25.20 8.79 -16.65
CA PHE A 112 23.77 8.50 -16.68
C PHE A 112 23.05 9.42 -17.66
N ASP A 113 22.23 8.87 -18.55
CA ASP A 113 21.45 9.62 -19.53
C ASP A 113 20.16 10.15 -18.89
N PHE A 114 20.25 11.27 -18.21
CA PHE A 114 19.11 11.91 -17.55
C PHE A 114 18.01 12.36 -18.52
N ASP A 115 18.37 12.77 -19.74
CA ASP A 115 17.39 13.24 -20.72
C ASP A 115 16.51 12.09 -21.23
N LEU A 116 17.13 10.97 -21.61
CA LEU A 116 16.41 9.76 -22.00
C LEU A 116 15.60 9.19 -20.84
N PHE A 117 16.17 9.18 -19.64
CA PHE A 117 15.46 8.73 -18.43
C PHE A 117 14.19 9.57 -18.18
N LYS A 118 14.29 10.89 -18.22
CA LYS A 118 13.18 11.83 -18.05
C LYS A 118 12.08 11.59 -19.08
N GLU A 119 12.44 11.40 -20.34
CA GLU A 119 11.49 11.10 -21.42
C GLU A 119 10.74 9.80 -21.15
N HIS A 120 11.48 8.73 -20.78
CA HIS A 120 10.88 7.42 -20.53
C HIS A 120 10.01 7.39 -19.26
N VAL A 121 10.40 8.07 -18.19
CA VAL A 121 9.59 8.19 -16.97
C VAL A 121 8.27 8.90 -17.25
N ALA A 122 8.28 9.97 -18.06
CA ALA A 122 7.05 10.65 -18.46
C ALA A 122 6.10 9.74 -19.25
N LYS A 123 6.64 8.93 -20.19
CA LYS A 123 5.86 7.93 -20.93
C LYS A 123 5.37 6.81 -20.02
N ALA A 124 6.20 6.32 -19.11
CA ALA A 124 5.84 5.28 -18.15
C ALA A 124 4.69 5.75 -17.25
N GLN A 125 4.75 6.97 -16.72
CA GLN A 125 3.65 7.54 -15.93
C GLN A 125 2.37 7.67 -16.74
N ARG A 126 2.44 8.03 -18.02
CA ARG A 126 1.27 8.09 -18.90
C ARG A 126 0.65 6.70 -19.09
N ILE A 127 1.47 5.68 -19.35
CA ILE A 127 1.01 4.29 -19.47
C ILE A 127 0.33 3.82 -18.18
N MET A 128 0.89 4.18 -17.03
CA MET A 128 0.28 3.84 -15.74
C MET A 128 -1.09 4.48 -15.54
N ASP A 129 -1.29 5.70 -16.02
CA ASP A 129 -2.59 6.36 -16.00
C ASP A 129 -3.59 5.70 -16.97
N ASP A 130 -3.14 5.30 -18.16
CA ASP A 130 -3.97 4.57 -19.13
C ASP A 130 -4.42 3.18 -18.60
N ILE A 131 -3.60 2.52 -17.74
CA ILE A 131 -3.98 1.27 -17.06
C ILE A 131 -5.18 1.50 -16.14
N ILE A 132 -5.29 2.65 -15.51
CA ILE A 132 -6.44 2.99 -14.66
C ILE A 132 -7.71 3.12 -15.51
N ASP A 133 -7.63 3.72 -16.70
CA ASP A 133 -8.76 3.82 -17.61
C ASP A 133 -9.24 2.43 -18.05
N LEU A 134 -8.31 1.52 -18.39
CA LEU A 134 -8.64 0.13 -18.69
C LEU A 134 -9.28 -0.62 -17.51
N GLU A 135 -8.85 -0.34 -16.30
CA GLU A 135 -9.46 -0.90 -15.08
C GLU A 135 -10.89 -0.38 -14.89
N LEU A 136 -11.13 0.91 -15.09
CA LEU A 136 -12.46 1.51 -15.01
C LEU A 136 -13.41 0.92 -16.06
N GLU A 137 -12.97 0.73 -17.30
CA GLU A 137 -13.74 0.04 -18.35
C GLU A 137 -14.08 -1.40 -17.93
N LYS A 138 -13.12 -2.12 -17.33
CA LYS A 138 -13.35 -3.47 -16.83
C LYS A 138 -14.35 -3.51 -15.69
N ILE A 139 -14.29 -2.55 -14.77
CA ILE A 139 -15.25 -2.43 -13.67
C ILE A 139 -16.66 -2.19 -14.22
N ASP A 140 -16.81 -1.36 -15.23
CA ASP A 140 -18.11 -1.12 -15.88
C ASP A 140 -18.70 -2.40 -16.49
N LEU A 141 -17.87 -3.22 -17.14
CA LEU A 141 -18.29 -4.52 -17.66
C LEU A 141 -18.71 -5.49 -16.52
N ILE A 142 -18.01 -5.48 -15.39
CA ILE A 142 -18.37 -6.28 -14.22
C ILE A 142 -19.71 -5.82 -13.66
N MET A 143 -19.89 -4.52 -13.47
CA MET A 143 -21.14 -3.95 -12.96
C MET A 143 -22.33 -4.24 -13.89
N ASP A 144 -22.12 -4.22 -15.20
CA ASP A 144 -23.16 -4.60 -16.17
C ASP A 144 -23.46 -6.10 -16.10
N LYS A 145 -22.45 -6.96 -15.99
CA LYS A 145 -22.62 -8.40 -15.77
C LYS A 145 -23.48 -8.70 -14.55
N ILE A 146 -23.21 -8.07 -13.39
CA ILE A 146 -23.95 -8.29 -12.14
C ILE A 146 -25.47 -8.07 -12.33
N LYS A 147 -25.88 -7.08 -13.12
CA LYS A 147 -27.31 -6.82 -13.42
C LYS A 147 -28.00 -8.02 -14.08
N HIS A 148 -27.26 -8.79 -14.87
CA HIS A 148 -27.77 -9.92 -15.66
C HIS A 148 -27.48 -11.29 -15.04
N ASP A 149 -26.77 -11.35 -13.90
CA ASP A 149 -26.47 -12.61 -13.21
C ASP A 149 -27.75 -13.25 -12.64
N PRO A 150 -27.80 -14.60 -12.60
CA PRO A 150 -28.98 -15.34 -12.09
C PRO A 150 -29.09 -15.36 -10.56
N GLN A 151 -28.29 -14.54 -9.87
CA GLN A 151 -28.30 -14.42 -8.40
C GLN A 151 -29.55 -13.72 -7.89
N THR A 152 -29.86 -13.87 -6.60
CA THR A 152 -30.93 -13.14 -5.92
C THR A 152 -30.65 -11.63 -5.90
N ASP A 153 -31.71 -10.84 -5.85
CA ASP A 153 -31.55 -9.37 -5.91
C ASP A 153 -30.73 -8.79 -4.77
N ASP A 154 -30.82 -9.36 -3.57
CA ASP A 154 -30.01 -8.93 -2.42
C ASP A 154 -28.51 -9.15 -2.66
N ILE A 155 -28.11 -10.29 -3.27
CA ILE A 155 -26.72 -10.59 -3.61
C ILE A 155 -26.23 -9.64 -4.68
N LYS A 156 -27.00 -9.48 -5.78
CA LYS A 156 -26.65 -8.53 -6.84
C LYS A 156 -26.51 -7.11 -6.33
N HIS A 157 -27.39 -6.68 -5.43
CA HIS A 157 -27.34 -5.34 -4.85
C HIS A 157 -26.10 -5.13 -4.01
N ALA A 158 -25.75 -6.09 -3.14
CA ALA A 158 -24.55 -6.03 -2.31
C ALA A 158 -23.27 -6.00 -3.16
N GLU A 159 -23.21 -6.87 -4.19
CA GLU A 159 -22.06 -6.96 -5.09
C GLU A 159 -21.92 -5.70 -5.94
N TYR A 160 -23.01 -5.20 -6.53
CA TYR A 160 -23.01 -3.96 -7.30
C TYR A 160 -22.53 -2.77 -6.48
N HIS A 161 -23.02 -2.63 -5.25
CA HIS A 161 -22.59 -1.55 -4.35
C HIS A 161 -21.11 -1.64 -3.94
N LEU A 162 -20.56 -2.86 -3.83
CA LEU A 162 -19.12 -3.05 -3.60
C LEU A 162 -18.30 -2.52 -4.78
N TRP A 163 -18.69 -2.91 -6.01
CA TRP A 163 -17.98 -2.45 -7.22
C TRP A 163 -18.15 -0.96 -7.48
N GLU A 164 -19.28 -0.38 -7.10
CA GLU A 164 -19.48 1.08 -7.14
C GLU A 164 -18.45 1.82 -6.26
N LYS A 165 -18.21 1.32 -5.03
CA LYS A 165 -17.17 1.87 -4.14
C LYS A 165 -15.77 1.72 -4.73
N ILE A 166 -15.46 0.56 -5.32
CA ILE A 166 -14.18 0.30 -5.98
C ILE A 166 -13.99 1.27 -7.16
N LYS A 167 -15.02 1.43 -8.00
CA LYS A 167 -15.01 2.36 -9.12
C LYS A 167 -14.76 3.79 -8.67
N ASP A 168 -15.46 4.24 -7.66
CA ASP A 168 -15.31 5.57 -7.09
C ASP A 168 -13.87 5.81 -6.62
N LYS A 169 -13.29 4.90 -5.84
CA LYS A 169 -11.91 5.00 -5.38
C LYS A 169 -10.90 4.95 -6.52
N CYS A 170 -11.09 4.09 -7.51
CA CYS A 170 -10.24 4.00 -8.68
C CYS A 170 -10.26 5.32 -9.49
N SER A 171 -11.44 5.87 -9.76
CA SER A 171 -11.60 7.08 -10.56
C SER A 171 -11.08 8.35 -9.88
N GLN A 172 -11.33 8.51 -8.58
CA GLN A 172 -10.90 9.68 -7.80
C GLN A 172 -9.42 9.61 -7.44
N GLY A 173 -8.92 8.44 -7.03
CA GLY A 173 -7.56 8.27 -6.54
C GLY A 173 -6.52 8.19 -7.65
N ARG A 174 -6.84 7.54 -8.77
CA ARG A 174 -5.94 7.28 -9.91
C ARG A 174 -4.53 6.86 -9.47
N ARG A 175 -4.48 5.93 -8.52
CA ARG A 175 -3.24 5.59 -7.84
C ARG A 175 -2.38 4.65 -8.66
N THR A 176 -1.09 5.00 -8.81
CA THR A 176 -0.11 4.22 -9.55
C THR A 176 1.19 4.11 -8.76
N GLY A 177 1.96 3.06 -9.00
CA GLY A 177 3.30 2.85 -8.45
C GLY A 177 4.35 2.78 -9.55
N LEU A 178 4.96 3.90 -9.90
CA LEU A 178 6.13 3.91 -10.78
C LEU A 178 7.39 3.77 -9.93
N GLY A 179 8.07 2.63 -10.08
CA GLY A 179 9.29 2.30 -9.37
C GLY A 179 10.54 2.35 -10.27
N ILE A 180 11.68 2.17 -9.64
CA ILE A 180 12.98 2.03 -10.29
C ILE A 180 13.67 0.77 -9.79
N THR A 181 14.45 0.12 -10.63
CA THR A 181 15.25 -1.09 -10.32
C THR A 181 16.67 -0.95 -10.83
#